data_1c0dcd5046dd417ef13635a529f1d8d3
#
_entry.id   1c0dcd5046dd417ef13635a529f1d8d3
#
_cell.length_a   1.000
_cell.length_b   1.000
_cell.length_c   1.000
_cell.angle_alpha   90.00
_cell.angle_beta   90.00
_cell.angle_gamma   90.00
#
_symmetry.space_group_name_H-M   'P 1'
#
loop_
_entity.id
_entity.type
_entity.pdbx_description
1 polymer ?
#
loop_
_entity_poly.entity_id
_entity_poly.type
_entity_poly.pdbx_seq_one_letter_code
_entity_poly.pdbx_strand_id
1 'polypeptide(L)'
;GKGDDDIYFFEPSTTPPPTIAVVPPKKDTTTARIARYFLTGTVVDVATNRPLDSVRVRVLNAGQQPVGEVVTAPGGKFGPFSVQPEQAYTIVVEKPTYFTKRDPFSTVGKTIPADKLMKPVTDTTFYATVTMDKPKKDLVINKLFDIKPIYYYYDKDNIREDASVELDKVVQILKDNPQIKLELGSHTDTRGSDIYNIDLSQRRARSAVNYILSRGIDPSRITAKGYGEKQLI
;
A
#
# COMPACT_ATOMS: atom_id res chain seq x y z
N GLY A 1 12.25 92.15 -5.70
CA GLY A 1 11.36 91.27 -6.32
C GLY A 1 10.05 91.27 -5.60
N LYS A 2 9.01 91.76 -6.27
CA LYS A 2 7.64 91.81 -5.77
C LYS A 2 7.12 90.32 -5.81
N GLY A 3 6.72 89.77 -4.67
CA GLY A 3 5.91 88.59 -4.60
C GLY A 3 4.44 88.99 -4.75
N ASP A 4 3.80 88.50 -5.77
CA ASP A 4 2.35 88.51 -5.89
C ASP A 4 1.81 87.28 -5.14
N ASP A 5 1.19 87.52 -3.99
CA ASP A 5 0.44 86.49 -3.30
C ASP A 5 -0.96 86.46 -3.95
N ASP A 6 -1.15 85.49 -4.86
CA ASP A 6 -2.43 85.16 -5.45
C ASP A 6 -3.30 84.43 -4.41
N ILE A 7 -4.26 85.16 -3.86
CA ILE A 7 -5.28 84.58 -2.97
C ILE A 7 -6.38 83.97 -3.83
N TYR A 8 -6.43 82.66 -3.88
CA TYR A 8 -7.51 81.94 -4.54
C TYR A 8 -8.68 81.70 -3.57
N PHE A 9 -9.84 82.24 -3.92
CA PHE A 9 -11.09 81.99 -3.22
C PHE A 9 -11.67 80.68 -3.78
N PHE A 10 -11.83 79.67 -2.92
CA PHE A 10 -12.61 78.50 -3.23
C PHE A 10 -14.07 78.72 -2.86
N GLU A 11 -14.95 78.81 -3.83
CA GLU A 11 -16.38 78.70 -3.57
C GLU A 11 -16.70 77.21 -3.31
N PRO A 12 -17.32 76.86 -2.18
CA PRO A 12 -17.72 75.47 -1.95
C PRO A 12 -18.78 75.06 -2.96
N SER A 13 -18.48 74.09 -3.78
CA SER A 13 -19.46 73.45 -4.69
C SER A 13 -20.62 72.90 -3.90
N THR A 14 -21.81 73.37 -4.12
CA THR A 14 -23.05 72.93 -3.49
C THR A 14 -23.59 71.62 -4.15
N THR A 15 -22.89 71.08 -5.14
CA THR A 15 -23.26 69.76 -5.72
C THR A 15 -22.69 68.68 -4.88
N PRO A 16 -23.51 67.77 -4.29
CA PRO A 16 -23.01 66.62 -3.57
C PRO A 16 -22.23 65.78 -4.55
N PRO A 17 -21.12 65.15 -4.11
CA PRO A 17 -20.36 64.25 -4.97
C PRO A 17 -21.28 63.11 -5.46
N PRO A 18 -21.09 62.64 -6.71
CA PRO A 18 -21.91 61.57 -7.24
C PRO A 18 -21.82 60.32 -6.30
N THR A 19 -22.96 59.90 -5.81
CA THR A 19 -23.08 58.71 -4.98
C THR A 19 -22.62 57.53 -5.84
N ILE A 20 -21.39 57.11 -5.64
CA ILE A 20 -20.92 55.84 -6.23
C ILE A 20 -21.77 54.76 -5.62
N ALA A 21 -22.69 54.19 -6.40
CA ALA A 21 -23.44 53.04 -6.00
C ALA A 21 -22.42 51.91 -5.69
N VAL A 22 -22.19 51.62 -4.41
CA VAL A 22 -21.42 50.47 -3.98
C VAL A 22 -22.22 49.26 -4.42
N VAL A 23 -21.83 48.70 -5.59
CA VAL A 23 -22.33 47.42 -6.01
C VAL A 23 -21.85 46.45 -4.94
N PRO A 24 -22.74 45.81 -4.17
CA PRO A 24 -22.31 44.83 -3.17
C PRO A 24 -21.51 43.77 -3.90
N PRO A 25 -20.37 43.29 -3.34
CA PRO A 25 -19.60 42.26 -3.96
C PRO A 25 -20.54 41.08 -4.23
N LYS A 26 -20.65 40.65 -5.50
CA LYS A 26 -21.33 39.42 -5.84
C LYS A 26 -20.72 38.38 -4.93
N LYS A 27 -21.49 37.90 -3.96
CA LYS A 27 -21.15 36.67 -3.23
C LYS A 27 -21.00 35.61 -4.31
N ASP A 28 -19.76 35.27 -4.65
CA ASP A 28 -19.47 34.05 -5.41
C ASP A 28 -19.89 32.89 -4.53
N THR A 29 -21.17 32.53 -4.63
CA THR A 29 -21.71 31.30 -4.10
C THR A 29 -21.34 30.16 -5.05
N THR A 30 -20.06 30.06 -5.43
CA THR A 30 -19.53 28.87 -6.05
C THR A 30 -19.40 27.88 -4.92
N THR A 31 -20.48 27.14 -4.65
CA THR A 31 -20.47 26.02 -3.70
C THR A 31 -19.38 25.08 -4.18
N ALA A 32 -18.28 24.99 -3.42
CA ALA A 32 -17.15 24.13 -3.78
C ALA A 32 -17.67 22.71 -4.04
N ARG A 33 -17.45 22.23 -5.26
CA ARG A 33 -17.85 20.87 -5.65
C ARG A 33 -16.88 19.89 -5.01
N ILE A 34 -17.39 18.88 -4.33
CA ILE A 34 -16.61 17.93 -3.53
C ILE A 34 -16.80 16.54 -4.11
N ALA A 35 -15.69 15.85 -4.36
CA ALA A 35 -15.68 14.41 -4.62
C ALA A 35 -15.37 13.67 -3.32
N ARG A 36 -16.17 12.66 -2.99
CA ARG A 36 -15.90 11.71 -1.89
C ARG A 36 -15.61 10.35 -2.48
N TYR A 37 -14.60 9.69 -1.94
CA TYR A 37 -14.15 8.41 -2.43
C TYR A 37 -14.30 7.36 -1.35
N PHE A 38 -14.81 6.20 -1.75
CA PHE A 38 -15.06 5.08 -0.86
C PHE A 38 -14.42 3.82 -1.42
N LEU A 39 -13.89 2.99 -0.54
CA LEU A 39 -13.40 1.66 -0.85
C LEU A 39 -14.33 0.62 -0.24
N THR A 40 -14.84 -0.29 -1.04
CA THR A 40 -15.57 -1.48 -0.63
C THR A 40 -15.03 -2.71 -1.35
N GLY A 41 -15.44 -3.88 -0.94
CA GLY A 41 -15.02 -5.08 -1.65
C GLY A 41 -15.55 -6.37 -1.05
N THR A 42 -14.96 -7.47 -1.51
CA THR A 42 -15.31 -8.82 -1.06
C THR A 42 -14.05 -9.62 -0.81
N VAL A 43 -14.06 -10.40 0.27
CA VAL A 43 -13.00 -11.38 0.56
C VAL A 43 -13.48 -12.76 0.13
N VAL A 44 -12.65 -13.49 -0.61
CA VAL A 44 -12.98 -14.82 -1.13
C VAL A 44 -11.88 -15.84 -0.83
N ASP A 45 -12.27 -17.10 -0.67
CA ASP A 45 -11.35 -18.24 -0.56
C ASP A 45 -10.84 -18.61 -1.95
N VAL A 46 -9.52 -18.69 -2.13
CA VAL A 46 -8.90 -18.99 -3.44
C VAL A 46 -9.30 -20.37 -3.95
N ALA A 47 -9.35 -21.35 -3.08
CA ALA A 47 -9.61 -22.74 -3.49
C ALA A 47 -11.05 -22.99 -3.91
N THR A 48 -12.00 -22.29 -3.29
CA THR A 48 -13.45 -22.52 -3.50
C THR A 48 -14.14 -21.40 -4.25
N ASN A 49 -13.47 -20.25 -4.39
CA ASN A 49 -14.02 -18.99 -4.90
C ASN A 49 -15.29 -18.53 -4.17
N ARG A 50 -15.48 -18.98 -2.92
CA ARG A 50 -16.61 -18.59 -2.09
C ARG A 50 -16.30 -17.40 -1.22
N PRO A 51 -17.24 -16.48 -1.02
CA PRO A 51 -17.08 -15.37 -0.08
C PRO A 51 -16.78 -15.87 1.34
N LEU A 52 -15.90 -15.15 2.04
CA LEU A 52 -15.49 -15.44 3.41
C LEU A 52 -16.11 -14.43 4.37
N ASP A 53 -16.95 -14.90 5.26
CA ASP A 53 -17.45 -14.16 6.44
C ASP A 53 -16.40 -14.11 7.56
N SER A 54 -16.67 -13.33 8.60
CA SER A 54 -15.85 -13.26 9.82
C SER A 54 -14.34 -13.04 9.54
N VAL A 55 -14.03 -12.32 8.46
CA VAL A 55 -12.69 -11.86 8.13
C VAL A 55 -12.52 -10.46 8.69
N ARG A 56 -11.47 -10.23 9.48
CA ARG A 56 -11.06 -8.90 9.90
C ARG A 56 -10.37 -8.20 8.72
N VAL A 57 -10.93 -7.09 8.28
CA VAL A 57 -10.40 -6.27 7.19
C VAL A 57 -9.98 -4.92 7.75
N ARG A 58 -8.71 -4.58 7.63
CA ARG A 58 -8.16 -3.25 7.98
C ARG A 58 -7.63 -2.57 6.73
N VAL A 59 -7.93 -1.30 6.58
CA VAL A 59 -7.34 -0.45 5.53
C VAL A 59 -6.34 0.47 6.19
N LEU A 60 -5.09 0.41 5.73
CA LEU A 60 -3.99 1.23 6.22
C LEU A 60 -3.58 2.24 5.15
N ASN A 61 -3.22 3.46 5.55
CA ASN A 61 -2.64 4.46 4.66
C ASN A 61 -1.14 4.17 4.39
N ALA A 62 -0.49 5.01 3.58
CA ALA A 62 0.93 4.87 3.26
C ALA A 62 1.85 4.91 4.50
N GLY A 63 1.45 5.61 5.57
CA GLY A 63 2.14 5.65 6.86
C GLY A 63 1.82 4.46 7.78
N GLN A 64 1.16 3.40 7.27
CA GLN A 64 0.72 2.22 8.04
C GLN A 64 -0.27 2.54 9.16
N GLN A 65 -0.94 3.70 9.13
CA GLN A 65 -1.97 4.08 10.09
C GLN A 65 -3.34 3.56 9.62
N PRO A 66 -4.19 3.05 10.53
CA PRO A 66 -5.50 2.54 10.18
C PRO A 66 -6.44 3.66 9.71
N VAL A 67 -7.02 3.49 8.54
CA VAL A 67 -8.12 4.32 8.01
C VAL A 67 -9.45 3.80 8.53
N GLY A 68 -9.56 2.48 8.70
CA GLY A 68 -10.72 1.83 9.25
C GLY A 68 -10.55 0.32 9.35
N GLU A 69 -11.45 -0.29 10.12
CA GLU A 69 -11.51 -1.74 10.35
C GLU A 69 -12.96 -2.21 10.33
N VAL A 70 -13.19 -3.39 9.77
CA VAL A 70 -14.49 -4.07 9.77
C VAL A 70 -14.31 -5.59 9.77
N VAL A 71 -15.27 -6.31 10.27
CA VAL A 71 -15.37 -7.77 10.12
C VAL A 71 -16.40 -8.06 9.04
N THR A 72 -16.05 -8.90 8.04
CA THR A 72 -16.96 -9.23 6.94
C THR A 72 -18.18 -9.98 7.45
N ALA A 73 -19.35 -9.55 6.96
CA ALA A 73 -20.64 -10.20 7.15
C ALA A 73 -20.82 -11.39 6.18
N PRO A 74 -21.91 -12.18 6.27
CA PRO A 74 -22.24 -13.18 5.26
C PRO A 74 -22.23 -12.60 3.85
N GLY A 75 -21.56 -13.29 2.92
CA GLY A 75 -21.25 -12.79 1.57
C GLY A 75 -19.87 -12.10 1.45
N GLY A 76 -19.06 -12.08 2.52
CA GLY A 76 -17.67 -11.67 2.50
C GLY A 76 -17.42 -10.18 2.22
N LYS A 77 -18.46 -9.33 2.30
CA LYS A 77 -18.39 -7.91 1.96
C LYS A 77 -17.72 -7.09 3.06
N PHE A 78 -16.94 -6.09 2.66
CA PHE A 78 -16.32 -5.12 3.55
C PHE A 78 -16.47 -3.67 3.03
N GLY A 79 -16.30 -2.71 3.94
CA GLY A 79 -16.45 -1.29 3.67
C GLY A 79 -17.92 -0.82 3.85
N PRO A 80 -18.25 0.42 3.42
CA PRO A 80 -17.35 1.35 2.74
C PRO A 80 -16.33 2.02 3.69
N PHE A 81 -15.09 2.16 3.25
CA PHE A 81 -14.07 2.98 3.93
C PHE A 81 -13.89 4.29 3.16
N SER A 82 -13.88 5.43 3.86
CA SER A 82 -13.55 6.72 3.23
C SER A 82 -12.06 6.74 2.91
N VAL A 83 -11.72 7.01 1.64
CA VAL A 83 -10.34 7.10 1.16
C VAL A 83 -10.08 8.46 0.52
N GLN A 84 -8.84 8.94 0.60
CA GLN A 84 -8.45 10.21 0.02
C GLN A 84 -8.01 10.03 -1.44
N PRO A 85 -8.12 11.09 -2.28
CA PRO A 85 -7.59 11.07 -3.63
C PRO A 85 -6.05 10.98 -3.62
N GLU A 86 -5.50 10.46 -4.71
CA GLU A 86 -4.04 10.39 -4.98
C GLU A 86 -3.21 9.79 -3.84
N GLN A 87 -3.72 8.70 -3.21
CA GLN A 87 -3.09 8.03 -2.09
C GLN A 87 -2.93 6.52 -2.34
N ALA A 88 -1.89 5.96 -1.71
CA ALA A 88 -1.68 4.52 -1.63
C ALA A 88 -2.20 3.98 -0.29
N TYR A 89 -2.77 2.78 -0.32
CA TYR A 89 -3.32 2.07 0.81
C TYR A 89 -2.88 0.62 0.81
N THR A 90 -3.00 -0.03 1.96
CA THR A 90 -2.85 -1.48 2.10
C THR A 90 -4.10 -2.05 2.73
N ILE A 91 -4.73 -3.02 2.07
CA ILE A 91 -5.84 -3.78 2.62
C ILE A 91 -5.25 -5.00 3.31
N VAL A 92 -5.41 -5.09 4.62
CA VAL A 92 -4.95 -6.23 5.44
C VAL A 92 -6.15 -7.08 5.80
N VAL A 93 -6.12 -8.37 5.46
CA VAL A 93 -7.18 -9.33 5.76
C VAL A 93 -6.65 -10.44 6.65
N GLU A 94 -7.36 -10.70 7.74
CA GLU A 94 -7.01 -11.69 8.76
C GLU A 94 -8.20 -12.59 9.08
N LYS A 95 -7.98 -13.90 9.04
CA LYS A 95 -8.95 -14.89 9.49
C LYS A 95 -8.21 -16.09 10.07
N PRO A 96 -8.61 -16.62 11.24
CA PRO A 96 -8.06 -17.88 11.75
C PRO A 96 -8.04 -18.97 10.68
N THR A 97 -6.97 -19.76 10.63
CA THR A 97 -6.77 -20.85 9.64
C THR A 97 -6.47 -20.42 8.21
N TYR A 98 -6.39 -19.13 7.92
CA TYR A 98 -5.94 -18.57 6.64
C TYR A 98 -4.61 -17.82 6.80
N PHE A 99 -3.90 -17.62 5.71
CA PHE A 99 -2.81 -16.65 5.70
C PHE A 99 -3.36 -15.23 5.83
N THR A 100 -2.77 -14.47 6.72
CA THR A 100 -2.94 -13.00 6.71
C THR A 100 -2.35 -12.46 5.42
N LYS A 101 -3.11 -11.67 4.70
CA LYS A 101 -2.69 -11.09 3.42
C LYS A 101 -2.74 -9.58 3.46
N ARG A 102 -1.80 -8.96 2.74
CA ARG A 102 -1.70 -7.52 2.51
C ARG A 102 -1.80 -7.25 1.02
N ASP A 103 -2.91 -6.68 0.58
CA ASP A 103 -3.12 -6.31 -0.82
C ASP A 103 -2.94 -4.80 -1.01
N PRO A 104 -2.09 -4.35 -1.95
CA PRO A 104 -1.96 -2.94 -2.25
C PRO A 104 -3.22 -2.42 -2.96
N PHE A 105 -3.64 -1.22 -2.58
CA PHE A 105 -4.70 -0.49 -3.24
C PHE A 105 -4.26 0.96 -3.45
N SER A 106 -4.63 1.58 -4.57
CA SER A 106 -4.27 2.98 -4.85
C SER A 106 -5.40 3.72 -5.53
N THR A 107 -5.60 4.98 -5.12
CA THR A 107 -6.47 5.95 -5.78
C THR A 107 -5.72 6.85 -6.75
N VAL A 108 -4.39 6.74 -6.85
CA VAL A 108 -3.55 7.55 -7.74
C VAL A 108 -3.99 7.40 -9.19
N GLY A 109 -4.25 8.52 -9.86
CA GLY A 109 -4.72 8.56 -11.23
C GLY A 109 -6.16 8.06 -11.46
N LYS A 110 -6.91 7.78 -10.40
CA LYS A 110 -8.30 7.26 -10.46
C LYS A 110 -9.33 8.25 -9.95
N THR A 111 -8.92 9.47 -9.66
CA THR A 111 -9.77 10.51 -9.07
C THR A 111 -10.37 11.41 -10.13
N ILE A 112 -11.54 11.97 -9.85
CA ILE A 112 -12.23 12.87 -10.77
C ILE A 112 -11.65 14.28 -10.59
N PRO A 113 -11.08 14.91 -11.62
CA PRO A 113 -10.64 16.28 -11.57
C PRO A 113 -11.76 17.24 -11.18
N ALA A 114 -11.45 18.28 -10.40
CA ALA A 114 -12.45 19.21 -9.85
C ALA A 114 -13.29 19.91 -10.94
N ASP A 115 -12.69 20.19 -12.10
CA ASP A 115 -13.35 20.80 -13.26
C ASP A 115 -14.39 19.89 -13.92
N LYS A 116 -14.30 18.57 -13.70
CA LYS A 116 -15.24 17.57 -14.22
C LYS A 116 -16.36 17.21 -13.25
N LEU A 117 -16.37 17.79 -12.05
CA LEU A 117 -17.44 17.56 -11.09
C LEU A 117 -18.71 18.32 -11.52
N MET A 118 -19.77 17.59 -11.86
CA MET A 118 -21.05 18.16 -12.31
C MET A 118 -22.01 18.47 -11.15
N LYS A 119 -21.87 17.81 -10.00
CA LYS A 119 -22.74 17.93 -8.84
C LYS A 119 -22.01 18.58 -7.67
N PRO A 120 -22.72 19.22 -6.72
CA PRO A 120 -22.13 19.75 -5.50
C PRO A 120 -21.36 18.71 -4.68
N VAL A 121 -21.86 17.47 -4.64
CA VAL A 121 -21.21 16.31 -4.05
C VAL A 121 -21.27 15.15 -5.04
N THR A 122 -20.13 14.52 -5.29
CA THR A 122 -20.02 13.32 -6.13
C THR A 122 -19.36 12.21 -5.35
N ASP A 123 -20.09 11.10 -5.15
CA ASP A 123 -19.59 9.90 -4.49
C ASP A 123 -19.04 8.93 -5.52
N THR A 124 -17.83 8.44 -5.31
CA THR A 124 -17.18 7.43 -6.15
C THR A 124 -16.76 6.25 -5.27
N THR A 125 -17.15 5.05 -5.66
CA THR A 125 -16.82 3.83 -4.91
C THR A 125 -15.87 2.96 -5.73
N PHE A 126 -14.74 2.60 -5.14
CA PHE A 126 -13.81 1.62 -5.65
C PHE A 126 -14.16 0.24 -5.10
N TYR A 127 -14.03 -0.77 -5.94
CA TYR A 127 -14.31 -2.16 -5.57
C TYR A 127 -13.03 -2.98 -5.60
N ALA A 128 -12.75 -3.70 -4.52
CA ALA A 128 -11.62 -4.61 -4.41
C ALA A 128 -12.09 -6.04 -4.12
N THR A 129 -11.45 -7.02 -4.75
CA THR A 129 -11.60 -8.43 -4.38
C THR A 129 -10.30 -8.91 -3.80
N VAL A 130 -10.33 -9.31 -2.53
CA VAL A 130 -9.17 -9.84 -1.83
C VAL A 130 -9.32 -11.33 -1.68
N THR A 131 -8.30 -12.08 -2.10
CA THR A 131 -8.30 -13.54 -2.01
C THR A 131 -7.50 -14.00 -0.79
N MET A 132 -7.97 -15.03 -0.10
CA MET A 132 -7.26 -15.66 1.03
C MET A 132 -7.00 -17.13 0.77
N ASP A 133 -5.80 -17.59 1.15
CA ASP A 133 -5.38 -18.97 1.06
C ASP A 133 -5.21 -19.59 2.44
N LYS A 134 -5.45 -20.91 2.53
CA LYS A 134 -5.16 -21.69 3.74
C LYS A 134 -3.73 -22.22 3.70
N PRO A 135 -2.98 -22.16 4.83
CA PRO A 135 -1.72 -22.86 4.94
C PRO A 135 -1.91 -24.36 4.65
N LYS A 136 -1.07 -24.89 3.77
CA LYS A 136 -0.98 -26.33 3.48
C LYS A 136 0.45 -26.76 3.71
N LYS A 137 0.64 -28.03 4.06
CA LYS A 137 1.98 -28.61 4.14
C LYS A 137 2.66 -28.52 2.77
N ASP A 138 3.94 -28.22 2.76
CA ASP A 138 4.80 -28.13 1.56
C ASP A 138 4.33 -27.10 0.50
N LEU A 139 3.61 -26.06 0.95
CA LEU A 139 3.17 -24.97 0.08
C LEU A 139 4.35 -24.05 -0.27
N VAL A 140 4.57 -23.85 -1.57
CA VAL A 140 5.53 -22.84 -2.07
C VAL A 140 4.87 -21.46 -2.04
N ILE A 141 5.36 -20.59 -1.15
CA ILE A 141 4.72 -19.28 -0.87
C ILE A 141 5.10 -18.18 -1.85
N ASN A 142 6.13 -18.38 -2.68
CA ASN A 142 6.66 -17.32 -3.55
C ASN A 142 5.59 -16.70 -4.47
N LYS A 143 4.76 -17.53 -5.10
CA LYS A 143 3.68 -17.07 -5.98
C LYS A 143 2.52 -16.44 -5.22
N LEU A 144 2.24 -16.95 -4.02
CA LEU A 144 1.14 -16.48 -3.19
C LEU A 144 1.36 -15.06 -2.68
N PHE A 145 2.62 -14.70 -2.39
CA PHE A 145 2.99 -13.41 -1.82
C PHE A 145 3.85 -12.54 -2.76
N ASP A 146 3.93 -12.89 -4.03
CA ASP A 146 4.74 -12.17 -5.03
C ASP A 146 6.19 -11.92 -4.56
N ILE A 147 6.82 -13.01 -4.04
CA ILE A 147 8.22 -12.99 -3.65
C ILE A 147 9.05 -13.36 -4.87
N LYS A 148 9.91 -12.45 -5.29
CA LYS A 148 10.83 -12.70 -6.41
C LYS A 148 12.03 -13.52 -5.95
N PRO A 149 12.62 -14.35 -6.84
CA PRO A 149 13.89 -14.99 -6.55
C PRO A 149 14.96 -13.97 -6.18
N ILE A 150 15.75 -14.28 -5.16
CA ILE A 150 16.90 -13.46 -4.79
C ILE A 150 18.16 -14.01 -5.45
N TYR A 151 19.05 -13.10 -5.86
CA TYR A 151 20.30 -13.44 -6.52
C TYR A 151 21.50 -13.04 -5.69
N TYR A 152 22.62 -13.72 -5.89
CA TYR A 152 23.90 -13.47 -5.25
C TYR A 152 24.94 -13.08 -6.30
N TYR A 153 25.99 -12.38 -5.88
CA TYR A 153 27.16 -12.23 -6.73
C TYR A 153 27.86 -13.56 -6.96
N TYR A 154 28.63 -13.63 -8.04
CA TYR A 154 29.38 -14.83 -8.36
C TYR A 154 30.24 -15.26 -7.18
N ASP A 155 30.16 -16.54 -6.81
CA ASP A 155 30.89 -17.15 -5.67
C ASP A 155 30.74 -16.39 -4.34
N LYS A 156 29.63 -15.67 -4.13
CA LYS A 156 29.32 -14.95 -2.88
C LYS A 156 28.01 -15.45 -2.27
N ASP A 157 27.91 -15.26 -0.96
CA ASP A 157 26.75 -15.58 -0.15
C ASP A 157 26.22 -14.34 0.62
N ASN A 158 26.83 -13.17 0.44
CA ASN A 158 26.37 -11.92 1.03
C ASN A 158 25.04 -11.51 0.41
N ILE A 159 24.10 -11.06 1.27
CA ILE A 159 22.81 -10.53 0.82
C ILE A 159 23.04 -9.20 0.08
N ARG A 160 22.53 -9.14 -1.14
CA ARG A 160 22.53 -7.92 -1.96
C ARG A 160 21.44 -6.98 -1.50
N GLU A 161 21.55 -5.72 -1.84
CA GLU A 161 20.57 -4.70 -1.46
C GLU A 161 19.18 -5.00 -2.06
N ASP A 162 19.11 -5.39 -3.34
CA ASP A 162 17.87 -5.81 -4.00
C ASP A 162 17.26 -7.09 -3.36
N ALA A 163 18.09 -8.04 -2.94
CA ALA A 163 17.65 -9.24 -2.24
C ALA A 163 17.05 -8.93 -0.86
N SER A 164 17.56 -7.91 -0.16
CA SER A 164 17.05 -7.51 1.15
C SER A 164 15.58 -7.08 1.10
N VAL A 165 15.16 -6.42 0.03
CA VAL A 165 13.76 -6.00 -0.19
C VAL A 165 12.82 -7.21 -0.26
N GLU A 166 13.24 -8.28 -0.96
CA GLU A 166 12.44 -9.50 -1.06
C GLU A 166 12.42 -10.29 0.26
N LEU A 167 13.56 -10.31 0.97
CA LEU A 167 13.65 -10.94 2.31
C LEU A 167 12.81 -10.19 3.35
N ASP A 168 12.69 -8.87 3.27
CA ASP A 168 11.80 -8.10 4.14
C ASP A 168 10.31 -8.44 3.93
N LYS A 169 9.89 -8.84 2.72
CA LYS A 169 8.55 -9.40 2.50
C LYS A 169 8.37 -10.71 3.27
N VAL A 170 9.38 -11.60 3.25
CA VAL A 170 9.34 -12.86 4.01
C VAL A 170 9.26 -12.59 5.51
N VAL A 171 10.02 -11.62 6.02
CA VAL A 171 9.94 -11.18 7.42
C VAL A 171 8.52 -10.73 7.76
N GLN A 172 7.89 -9.92 6.91
CA GLN A 172 6.53 -9.43 7.14
C GLN A 172 5.51 -10.58 7.14
N ILE A 173 5.63 -11.51 6.19
CA ILE A 173 4.77 -12.72 6.13
C ILE A 173 4.88 -13.53 7.42
N LEU A 174 6.10 -13.76 7.91
CA LEU A 174 6.33 -14.49 9.14
C LEU A 174 5.80 -13.75 10.38
N LYS A 175 5.88 -12.42 10.41
CA LYS A 175 5.28 -11.59 11.48
C LYS A 175 3.76 -11.64 11.46
N ASP A 176 3.16 -11.53 10.28
CA ASP A 176 1.71 -11.56 10.12
C ASP A 176 1.11 -12.96 10.35
N ASN A 177 1.92 -14.02 10.26
CA ASN A 177 1.49 -15.42 10.36
C ASN A 177 2.35 -16.20 11.38
N PRO A 178 2.19 -15.96 12.69
CA PRO A 178 3.07 -16.52 13.72
C PRO A 178 3.04 -18.06 13.80
N GLN A 179 2.00 -18.70 13.28
CA GLN A 179 1.81 -20.15 13.32
C GLN A 179 2.58 -20.91 12.23
N ILE A 180 3.10 -20.24 11.19
CA ILE A 180 3.79 -20.93 10.10
C ILE A 180 5.28 -21.14 10.37
N LYS A 181 5.80 -22.23 9.85
CA LYS A 181 7.23 -22.52 9.74
C LYS A 181 7.61 -22.54 8.27
N LEU A 182 8.81 -22.04 7.96
CA LEU A 182 9.29 -21.88 6.60
C LEU A 182 10.62 -22.57 6.41
N GLU A 183 10.81 -23.26 5.28
CA GLU A 183 12.12 -23.64 4.77
C GLU A 183 12.53 -22.67 3.66
N LEU A 184 13.71 -22.08 3.78
CA LEU A 184 14.30 -21.24 2.76
C LEU A 184 15.32 -22.07 1.97
N GLY A 185 14.96 -22.43 0.74
CA GLY A 185 15.80 -23.17 -0.19
C GLY A 185 16.70 -22.25 -1.02
N SER A 186 17.91 -22.70 -1.31
CA SER A 186 18.80 -22.06 -2.28
C SER A 186 19.36 -23.09 -3.26
N HIS A 187 19.54 -22.63 -4.49
CA HIS A 187 20.00 -23.43 -5.62
C HIS A 187 21.22 -22.80 -6.27
N THR A 188 21.98 -23.57 -7.04
CA THR A 188 23.06 -23.10 -7.91
C THR A 188 22.78 -23.55 -9.35
N ASP A 189 23.49 -22.98 -10.30
CA ASP A 189 23.62 -23.54 -11.64
C ASP A 189 24.54 -24.78 -11.64
N THR A 190 24.72 -25.39 -12.79
CA THR A 190 25.51 -26.63 -12.97
C THR A 190 27.02 -26.39 -13.07
N ARG A 191 27.50 -25.17 -12.80
CA ARG A 191 28.94 -24.86 -12.82
C ARG A 191 29.57 -25.27 -11.50
N GLY A 192 30.64 -26.03 -11.57
CA GLY A 192 31.35 -26.55 -10.40
C GLY A 192 31.05 -28.01 -10.10
N SER A 193 31.59 -28.51 -8.99
CA SER A 193 31.28 -29.88 -8.54
C SER A 193 30.01 -29.88 -7.68
N ASP A 194 29.30 -31.02 -7.63
CA ASP A 194 28.14 -31.25 -6.77
C ASP A 194 28.41 -30.82 -5.33
N ILE A 195 29.58 -31.22 -4.78
CA ILE A 195 29.95 -30.92 -3.39
C ILE A 195 30.08 -29.37 -3.19
N TYR A 196 30.72 -28.70 -4.12
CA TYR A 196 30.87 -27.23 -4.10
C TYR A 196 29.52 -26.55 -4.21
N ASN A 197 28.65 -26.98 -5.12
CA ASN A 197 27.34 -26.39 -5.35
C ASN A 197 26.39 -26.60 -4.15
N ILE A 198 26.47 -27.75 -3.48
CA ILE A 198 25.75 -27.99 -2.22
C ILE A 198 26.23 -27.05 -1.11
N ASP A 199 27.56 -26.90 -0.94
CA ASP A 199 28.10 -25.99 0.08
C ASP A 199 27.76 -24.54 -0.20
N LEU A 200 27.92 -24.07 -1.43
CA LEU A 200 27.62 -22.70 -1.82
C LEU A 200 26.12 -22.38 -1.61
N SER A 201 25.23 -23.27 -2.05
CA SER A 201 23.81 -23.09 -1.86
C SER A 201 23.42 -23.11 -0.36
N GLN A 202 24.04 -23.97 0.45
CA GLN A 202 23.80 -24.01 1.89
C GLN A 202 24.27 -22.71 2.59
N ARG A 203 25.44 -22.18 2.22
CA ARG A 203 25.92 -20.90 2.75
C ARG A 203 24.98 -19.75 2.37
N ARG A 204 24.49 -19.68 1.13
CA ARG A 204 23.54 -18.71 0.64
C ARG A 204 22.21 -18.79 1.40
N ALA A 205 21.65 -20.00 1.57
CA ALA A 205 20.43 -20.19 2.36
C ALA A 205 20.61 -19.73 3.81
N ARG A 206 21.76 -20.04 4.44
CA ARG A 206 22.08 -19.58 5.81
C ARG A 206 22.16 -18.07 5.91
N SER A 207 22.79 -17.40 4.95
CA SER A 207 22.89 -15.93 4.94
C SER A 207 21.51 -15.28 4.85
N ALA A 208 20.62 -15.80 4.01
CA ALA A 208 19.24 -15.30 3.92
C ALA A 208 18.45 -15.57 5.20
N VAL A 209 18.58 -16.74 5.81
CA VAL A 209 17.95 -17.03 7.11
C VAL A 209 18.49 -16.12 8.21
N ASN A 210 19.82 -15.92 8.29
CA ASN A 210 20.42 -15.01 9.28
C ASN A 210 19.92 -13.57 9.12
N TYR A 211 19.73 -13.10 7.90
CA TYR A 211 19.09 -11.80 7.65
C TYR A 211 17.68 -11.74 8.26
N ILE A 212 16.86 -12.77 8.02
CA ILE A 212 15.48 -12.83 8.54
C ILE A 212 15.47 -12.91 10.08
N LEU A 213 16.38 -13.69 10.69
CA LEU A 213 16.52 -13.78 12.14
C LEU A 213 16.92 -12.44 12.76
N SER A 214 17.80 -11.68 12.12
CA SER A 214 18.19 -10.34 12.56
C SER A 214 17.03 -9.34 12.61
N ARG A 215 15.93 -9.64 11.92
CA ARG A 215 14.67 -8.86 11.92
C ARG A 215 13.66 -9.31 12.99
N GLY A 216 14.08 -10.18 13.91
CA GLY A 216 13.31 -10.60 15.09
C GLY A 216 12.37 -11.78 14.84
N ILE A 217 12.65 -12.61 13.85
CA ILE A 217 11.93 -13.89 13.66
C ILE A 217 12.56 -14.97 14.56
N ASP A 218 11.71 -15.78 15.21
CA ASP A 218 12.15 -16.88 16.05
C ASP A 218 12.87 -17.96 15.22
N PRO A 219 14.09 -18.39 15.64
CA PRO A 219 14.86 -19.43 14.93
C PRO A 219 14.14 -20.76 14.73
N SER A 220 13.21 -21.12 15.61
CA SER A 220 12.42 -22.35 15.48
C SER A 220 11.42 -22.35 14.31
N ARG A 221 11.25 -21.20 13.67
CA ARG A 221 10.25 -20.97 12.62
C ARG A 221 10.82 -20.93 11.22
N ILE A 222 12.15 -20.91 11.07
CA ILE A 222 12.77 -20.86 9.75
C ILE A 222 14.00 -21.75 9.69
N THR A 223 14.13 -22.51 8.60
CA THR A 223 15.27 -23.37 8.34
C THR A 223 15.92 -23.02 7.00
N ALA A 224 17.24 -23.21 6.90
CA ALA A 224 18.01 -22.99 5.70
C ALA A 224 18.38 -24.31 5.05
N LYS A 225 18.15 -24.46 3.74
CA LYS A 225 18.51 -25.66 3.00
C LYS A 225 19.11 -25.35 1.62
N GLY A 226 20.33 -25.84 1.40
CA GLY A 226 20.98 -25.82 0.10
C GLY A 226 20.64 -27.06 -0.69
N TYR A 227 20.25 -26.89 -1.94
CA TYR A 227 19.89 -27.97 -2.86
C TYR A 227 20.94 -28.17 -3.97
N GLY A 228 21.96 -27.31 -4.05
CA GLY A 228 22.91 -27.33 -5.15
C GLY A 228 22.20 -27.17 -6.49
N GLU A 229 22.67 -27.95 -7.47
CA GLU A 229 22.11 -27.97 -8.82
C GLU A 229 20.99 -29.00 -9.03
N LYS A 230 20.70 -29.84 -8.01
CA LYS A 230 19.81 -31.01 -8.16
C LYS A 230 18.31 -30.68 -8.28
N GLN A 231 17.92 -29.49 -7.92
CA GLN A 231 16.54 -29.00 -8.05
C GLN A 231 16.57 -27.60 -8.66
N LEU A 232 16.48 -27.52 -9.96
CA LEU A 232 16.22 -26.23 -10.65
C LEU A 232 14.73 -25.90 -10.50
N ILE A 233 14.43 -24.69 -10.07
CA ILE A 233 13.06 -24.17 -9.92
C ILE A 233 12.64 -23.48 -11.22
#